data_7fe334b95473ba164323744d024230fe
#
_entry.id   7fe334b95473ba164323744d024230fe
#
_cell.length_a   1.000
_cell.length_b   1.000
_cell.length_c   1.000
_cell.angle_alpha   90.00
_cell.angle_beta   90.00
_cell.angle_gamma   90.00
#
_symmetry.space_group_name_H-M   'P 1'
#
loop_
_entity.id
_entity.type
_entity.pdbx_description
1 polymer ?
#
loop_
_entity_poly.entity_id
_entity_poly.type
_entity_poly.pdbx_seq_one_letter_code
_entity_poly.pdbx_strand_id
1 'polypeptide(L)'
;THDQSSAASDVYKRQGKYDQNQQFEKNKYGINEPINPSLISIDLLDAVLFPLVGFDRNGNRIGMGGGFYDKTFEFVATKKKHNLKLIGLGFSIQETSNIPNRAWDLPLQYIVTEKEFICVEQK
;
A
#
# COMPACT_ATOMS: atom_id res chain seq x y z
N THR A 1 1.84 19.98 14.04
CA THR A 1 1.79 19.51 14.06
C THR A 1 1.97 18.76 14.50
N HIS A 2 2.29 18.70 14.59
CA HIS A 2 2.43 18.04 14.71
C HIS A 2 2.60 17.18 14.95
N ASP A 3 2.32 17.51 15.83
CA ASP A 3 2.78 16.47 16.17
C ASP A 3 2.47 15.30 15.75
N GLN A 4 2.42 15.13 15.36
CA GLN A 4 2.31 14.06 14.42
C GLN A 4 3.19 12.90 14.73
N SER A 5 3.94 13.01 15.75
CA SER A 5 4.87 11.99 16.18
C SER A 5 4.24 11.01 17.15
N SER A 6 2.92 10.98 17.23
CA SER A 6 2.25 10.00 18.08
C SER A 6 2.52 8.58 17.61
N ALA A 7 2.34 7.61 18.46
CA ALA A 7 2.47 6.19 18.09
C ALA A 7 1.56 5.81 16.92
N ALA A 8 0.40 6.45 16.81
CA ALA A 8 -0.51 6.21 15.69
C ALA A 8 0.11 6.62 14.36
N SER A 9 0.86 7.72 14.31
CA SER A 9 1.48 8.16 13.08
C SER A 9 2.64 7.25 12.66
N ASP A 10 3.23 6.51 13.59
CA ASP A 10 4.26 5.54 13.26
C ASP A 10 3.68 4.28 12.61
N VAL A 11 2.40 4.02 12.83
CA VAL A 11 1.70 2.84 12.29
C VAL A 11 1.13 3.13 10.92
N TYR A 12 0.66 4.35 10.67
CA TYR A 12 0.01 4.72 9.42
C TYR A 12 0.98 5.47 8.51
N LYS A 13 0.97 5.11 7.24
CA LYS A 13 1.75 5.83 6.24
C LYS A 13 0.94 7.03 5.75
N ARG A 14 1.58 8.20 5.78
CA ARG A 14 0.96 9.41 5.27
C ARG A 14 1.25 9.55 3.80
N GLN A 15 0.32 10.19 3.07
CA GLN A 15 0.45 10.41 1.64
C GLN A 15 0.74 11.87 1.37
N GLY A 16 1.83 12.13 0.68
CA GLY A 16 2.18 13.47 0.25
C GLY A 16 2.00 13.60 -1.25
N LYS A 17 1.61 14.79 -1.70
CA LYS A 17 1.51 15.08 -3.11
C LYS A 17 2.90 15.11 -3.73
N TYR A 18 3.11 14.39 -4.83
CA TYR A 18 4.38 14.42 -5.54
C TYR A 18 4.51 15.71 -6.34
N ASP A 19 5.68 16.36 -6.20
CA ASP A 19 6.04 17.53 -6.98
C ASP A 19 7.45 17.30 -7.51
N GLN A 20 7.68 17.51 -8.79
CA GLN A 20 8.99 17.29 -9.38
C GLN A 20 10.08 18.17 -8.77
N ASN A 21 9.70 19.28 -8.13
CA ASN A 21 10.62 20.16 -7.42
C ASN A 21 10.74 19.81 -5.94
N GLN A 22 10.14 18.69 -5.52
CA GLN A 22 10.15 18.26 -4.13
C GLN A 22 11.57 17.98 -3.66
N GLN A 23 11.93 18.55 -2.52
CA GLN A 23 13.20 18.26 -1.87
C GLN A 23 13.01 17.12 -0.88
N PHE A 24 14.05 16.33 -0.71
CA PHE A 24 14.05 15.15 0.15
C PHE A 24 15.17 15.22 1.15
N GLU A 25 14.98 14.57 2.28
CA GLU A 25 16.04 14.32 3.27
C GLU A 25 15.99 12.87 3.71
N LYS A 26 17.14 12.36 4.15
CA LYS A 26 17.19 10.97 4.63
C LYS A 26 16.70 10.91 6.07
N ASN A 27 15.85 9.91 6.34
CA ASN A 27 15.42 9.63 7.69
C ASN A 27 16.47 8.80 8.43
N LYS A 28 16.15 8.39 9.65
CA LYS A 28 17.05 7.60 10.49
C LYS A 28 17.42 6.24 9.90
N TYR A 29 16.63 5.76 8.93
CA TYR A 29 16.90 4.49 8.24
C TYR A 29 17.60 4.69 6.90
N GLY A 30 18.01 5.91 6.57
CA GLY A 30 18.65 6.20 5.29
C GLY A 30 17.70 6.29 4.11
N ILE A 31 16.40 6.37 4.35
CA ILE A 31 15.39 6.44 3.30
C ILE A 31 15.04 7.90 3.06
N ASN A 32 14.97 8.28 1.78
CA ASN A 32 14.60 9.64 1.42
C ASN A 32 13.13 9.90 1.71
N GLU A 33 12.87 10.99 2.42
CA GLU A 33 11.52 11.45 2.71
C GLU A 33 11.36 12.88 2.20
N PRO A 34 10.17 13.25 1.71
CA PRO A 34 9.95 14.62 1.27
C PRO A 34 10.00 15.58 2.45
N ILE A 35 10.58 16.75 2.19
CA ILE A 35 10.61 17.83 3.18
C ILE A 35 9.34 18.65 3.04
N ASN A 36 8.60 18.83 4.13
CA ASN A 36 7.36 19.62 4.16
C ASN A 36 6.39 19.25 3.04
N PRO A 37 5.99 17.97 2.94
CA PRO A 37 5.10 17.56 1.86
C PRO A 37 3.70 18.14 2.05
N SER A 38 3.02 18.41 0.92
CA SER A 38 1.60 18.69 0.95
C SER A 38 0.87 17.36 1.13
N LEU A 39 0.27 17.16 2.29
CA LEU A 39 -0.40 15.89 2.59
C LEU A 39 -1.73 15.78 1.87
N ILE A 40 -2.05 14.58 1.42
CA ILE A 40 -3.29 14.26 0.74
C ILE A 40 -4.03 13.22 1.57
N SER A 41 -5.33 13.41 1.74
CA SER A 41 -6.16 12.38 2.36
C SER A 41 -6.21 11.16 1.46
N ILE A 42 -6.02 9.98 2.04
CA ILE A 42 -6.09 8.73 1.29
C ILE A 42 -7.47 8.50 0.70
N ASP A 43 -8.51 9.15 1.23
CA ASP A 43 -9.86 9.09 0.67
C ASP A 43 -9.94 9.67 -0.73
N LEU A 44 -8.98 10.50 -1.13
CA LEU A 44 -8.96 11.15 -2.44
C LEU A 44 -8.18 10.35 -3.49
N LEU A 45 -7.57 9.25 -3.11
CA LEU A 45 -6.80 8.43 -4.03
C LEU A 45 -7.72 7.55 -4.87
N ASP A 46 -7.37 7.37 -6.14
CA ASP A 46 -8.09 6.47 -7.04
C ASP A 46 -7.49 5.08 -7.08
N ALA A 47 -6.18 4.99 -6.89
CA ALA A 47 -5.46 3.73 -6.93
C ALA A 47 -4.24 3.81 -6.03
N VAL A 48 -3.86 2.66 -5.48
CA VAL A 48 -2.64 2.52 -4.69
C VAL A 48 -1.84 1.36 -5.24
N LEU A 49 -0.55 1.59 -5.43
CA LEU A 49 0.38 0.58 -5.90
C LEU A 49 1.16 0.05 -4.71
N PHE A 50 1.11 -1.27 -4.51
CA PHE A 50 1.82 -1.95 -3.43
C PHE A 50 2.99 -2.72 -4.00
N PRO A 51 4.23 -2.42 -3.63
CA PRO A 51 5.34 -3.30 -3.98
C PRO A 51 5.19 -4.62 -3.22
N LEU A 52 5.40 -5.73 -3.90
CA LEU A 52 5.15 -7.06 -3.36
C LEU A 52 6.44 -7.79 -3.07
N VAL A 53 6.46 -8.52 -1.95
CA VAL A 53 7.49 -9.51 -1.63
C VAL A 53 7.08 -10.86 -2.23
N GLY A 54 5.81 -11.19 -2.13
CA GLY A 54 5.23 -12.39 -2.72
C GLY A 54 3.73 -12.22 -2.83
N PHE A 55 3.13 -12.98 -3.71
CA PHE A 55 1.68 -12.89 -3.95
C PHE A 55 1.14 -14.20 -4.48
N ASP A 56 -0.18 -14.36 -4.41
CA ASP A 56 -0.89 -15.42 -5.11
C ASP A 56 -1.97 -14.81 -6.00
N ARG A 57 -2.60 -15.64 -6.82
CA ARG A 57 -3.60 -15.15 -7.78
C ARG A 57 -4.96 -14.84 -7.14
N ASN A 58 -5.11 -15.11 -5.86
CA ASN A 58 -6.31 -14.77 -5.11
C ASN A 58 -6.23 -13.37 -4.49
N GLY A 59 -5.14 -12.64 -4.75
CA GLY A 59 -4.96 -11.30 -4.25
C GLY A 59 -4.31 -11.24 -2.87
N ASN A 60 -3.83 -12.36 -2.37
CA ASN A 60 -3.11 -12.39 -1.10
C ASN A 60 -1.64 -12.04 -1.33
N ARG A 61 -1.03 -11.42 -0.35
CA ARG A 61 0.37 -11.02 -0.44
C ARG A 61 1.12 -11.33 0.84
N ILE A 62 2.42 -11.57 0.67
CA ILE A 62 3.34 -11.68 1.78
C ILE A 62 3.80 -10.27 2.12
N GLY A 63 3.56 -9.85 3.36
CA GLY A 63 3.94 -8.54 3.84
C GLY A 63 5.31 -8.53 4.48
N MET A 64 5.79 -7.32 4.72
CA MET A 64 7.07 -7.10 5.41
C MET A 64 6.91 -7.18 6.94
N GLY A 65 5.75 -7.56 7.43
CA GLY A 65 5.41 -7.48 8.84
C GLY A 65 4.89 -6.09 9.19
N GLY A 66 4.39 -5.89 10.39
CA GLY A 66 3.93 -4.58 10.85
C GLY A 66 2.56 -4.12 10.36
N GLY A 67 2.07 -4.65 9.25
CA GLY A 67 0.73 -4.35 8.76
C GLY A 67 0.47 -2.89 8.41
N PHE A 68 1.49 -2.15 7.97
CA PHE A 68 1.35 -0.71 7.72
C PHE A 68 0.34 -0.40 6.63
N TYR A 69 0.39 -1.15 5.52
CA TYR A 69 -0.54 -0.91 4.42
C TYR A 69 -1.95 -1.32 4.80
N ASP A 70 -2.10 -2.44 5.51
CA ASP A 70 -3.41 -2.92 5.93
C ASP A 70 -4.07 -1.93 6.88
N LYS A 71 -3.32 -1.38 7.82
CA LYS A 71 -3.86 -0.38 8.75
C LYS A 71 -4.18 0.93 8.07
N THR A 72 -3.30 1.39 7.18
CA THR A 72 -3.49 2.65 6.48
C THR A 72 -4.74 2.63 5.61
N PHE A 73 -5.03 1.49 5.00
CA PHE A 73 -6.14 1.36 4.04
C PHE A 73 -7.28 0.47 4.55
N GLU A 74 -7.35 0.23 5.86
CA GLU A 74 -8.41 -0.63 6.41
C GLU A 74 -9.81 -0.09 6.11
N PHE A 75 -9.94 1.23 5.90
CA PHE A 75 -11.23 1.81 5.54
C PHE A 75 -11.77 1.27 4.22
N VAL A 76 -10.92 0.78 3.34
CA VAL A 76 -11.35 0.17 2.08
C VAL A 76 -12.18 -1.08 2.35
N ALA A 77 -11.81 -1.84 3.38
CA ALA A 77 -12.56 -3.02 3.75
C ALA A 77 -13.84 -2.70 4.50
N THR A 78 -13.88 -1.56 5.20
CA THR A 78 -15.03 -1.18 6.05
C THR A 78 -16.03 -0.28 5.37
N LYS A 79 -15.60 0.50 4.37
CA LYS A 79 -16.48 1.44 3.65
C LYS A 79 -16.90 0.86 2.31
N LYS A 80 -18.16 0.47 2.21
CA LYS A 80 -18.68 -0.22 1.03
C LYS A 80 -18.68 0.59 -0.27
N LYS A 81 -18.58 1.91 -0.19
CA LYS A 81 -18.66 2.78 -1.37
C LYS A 81 -17.30 3.24 -1.88
N HIS A 82 -16.27 2.63 -1.44
CA HIS A 82 -14.94 3.10 -1.78
C HIS A 82 -14.51 2.61 -3.15
N ASN A 83 -14.03 3.52 -3.99
CA ASN A 83 -13.61 3.19 -5.36
C ASN A 83 -12.10 3.04 -5.50
N LEU A 84 -11.39 2.98 -4.39
CA LEU A 84 -9.94 2.84 -4.41
C LEU A 84 -9.54 1.48 -4.98
N LYS A 85 -8.66 1.49 -5.97
CA LYS A 85 -8.10 0.28 -6.56
C LYS A 85 -6.81 -0.10 -5.85
N LEU A 86 -6.72 -1.35 -5.39
CA LEU A 86 -5.52 -1.86 -4.75
C LEU A 86 -4.78 -2.73 -5.76
N ILE A 87 -3.60 -2.27 -6.18
CA ILE A 87 -2.83 -2.87 -7.25
C ILE A 87 -1.47 -3.29 -6.73
N GLY A 88 -1.14 -4.57 -6.83
CA GLY A 88 0.17 -5.07 -6.45
C GLY A 88 1.15 -5.00 -7.62
N LEU A 89 2.39 -4.66 -7.32
CA LEU A 89 3.49 -4.65 -8.29
C LEU A 89 4.51 -5.69 -7.86
N GLY A 90 4.81 -6.64 -8.73
CA GLY A 90 5.79 -7.67 -8.42
C GLY A 90 6.37 -8.28 -9.68
N PHE A 91 7.35 -9.12 -9.48
CA PHE A 91 7.90 -9.94 -10.57
C PHE A 91 7.22 -11.30 -10.57
N SER A 92 7.10 -11.90 -11.75
CA SER A 92 6.44 -13.20 -11.88
C SER A 92 7.06 -14.27 -10.97
N ILE A 93 8.36 -14.18 -10.72
CA ILE A 93 9.05 -15.13 -9.84
C ILE A 93 8.59 -15.04 -8.40
N GLN A 94 7.94 -13.95 -8.01
CA GLN A 94 7.43 -13.76 -6.66
C GLN A 94 6.06 -14.39 -6.45
N GLU A 95 5.47 -14.93 -7.50
CA GLU A 95 4.22 -15.65 -7.38
C GLU A 95 4.42 -16.95 -6.61
N THR A 96 3.56 -17.19 -5.63
CA THR A 96 3.51 -18.47 -4.91
C THR A 96 2.04 -18.86 -4.77
N SER A 97 1.79 -20.06 -4.29
CA SER A 97 0.42 -20.53 -4.14
C SER A 97 0.00 -20.54 -2.68
N ASN A 98 -1.29 -20.29 -2.46
CA ASN A 98 -1.93 -20.52 -1.16
C ASN A 98 -1.32 -19.74 0.01
N ILE A 99 -1.17 -18.44 -0.20
CA ILE A 99 -0.76 -17.56 0.90
C ILE A 99 -1.94 -17.46 1.88
N PRO A 100 -1.71 -17.69 3.19
CA PRO A 100 -2.78 -17.57 4.17
C PRO A 100 -3.39 -16.18 4.16
N ASN A 101 -4.72 -16.14 4.13
CA ASN A 101 -5.48 -14.89 4.17
C ASN A 101 -6.05 -14.70 5.56
N ARG A 102 -5.66 -13.61 6.20
CA ARG A 102 -6.21 -13.24 7.51
C ARG A 102 -7.41 -12.32 7.30
N ALA A 103 -8.31 -12.31 8.29
CA ALA A 103 -9.53 -11.52 8.18
C ALA A 103 -9.28 -10.03 7.99
N TRP A 104 -8.16 -9.51 8.48
CA TRP A 104 -7.83 -8.09 8.38
C TRP A 104 -6.91 -7.75 7.21
N ASP A 105 -6.47 -8.73 6.43
CA ASP A 105 -5.62 -8.48 5.27
C ASP A 105 -6.47 -7.91 4.14
N LEU A 106 -5.95 -6.89 3.48
CA LEU A 106 -6.62 -6.28 2.34
C LEU A 106 -6.24 -7.05 1.08
N PRO A 107 -7.21 -7.70 0.42
CA PRO A 107 -6.90 -8.39 -0.83
C PRO A 107 -6.63 -7.40 -1.94
N LEU A 108 -5.67 -7.73 -2.80
CA LEU A 108 -5.39 -6.96 -4.00
C LEU A 108 -6.49 -7.20 -5.03
N GLN A 109 -6.82 -6.16 -5.78
CA GLN A 109 -7.79 -6.28 -6.88
C GLN A 109 -7.09 -6.57 -8.20
N TYR A 110 -5.87 -6.10 -8.35
CA TYR A 110 -5.06 -6.28 -9.55
C TYR A 110 -3.63 -6.55 -9.16
N ILE A 111 -2.91 -7.28 -9.99
CA ILE A 111 -1.49 -7.52 -9.81
C ILE A 111 -0.82 -7.34 -11.16
N VAL A 112 0.24 -6.54 -11.18
CA VAL A 112 1.01 -6.27 -12.40
C VAL A 112 2.39 -6.87 -12.24
N THR A 113 2.78 -7.70 -13.19
CA THR A 113 4.13 -8.25 -13.25
C THR A 113 4.75 -7.87 -14.59
N GLU A 114 6.02 -8.24 -14.76
CA GLU A 114 6.69 -8.02 -16.05
C GLU A 114 6.10 -8.85 -17.19
N LYS A 115 5.26 -9.84 -16.86
CA LYS A 115 4.68 -10.75 -17.85
C LYS A 115 3.20 -10.53 -18.10
N GLU A 116 2.45 -10.06 -17.11
CA GLU A 116 0.99 -10.01 -17.27
C GLU A 116 0.35 -9.03 -16.31
N PHE A 117 -0.86 -8.65 -16.65
CA PHE A 117 -1.76 -7.90 -15.79
C PHE A 117 -2.82 -8.88 -15.29
N ILE A 118 -2.88 -9.10 -14.00
CA ILE A 118 -3.78 -10.08 -13.40
C ILE A 118 -4.96 -9.34 -12.77
N CYS A 119 -6.18 -9.70 -13.20
CA CYS A 119 -7.39 -9.23 -12.54
C CYS A 119 -7.79 -10.29 -11.51
N VAL A 120 -7.76 -9.90 -10.24
CA VAL A 120 -8.12 -10.82 -9.17
C VAL A 120 -9.63 -10.93 -9.10
N GLU A 121 -10.15 -12.17 -9.08
CA GLU A 121 -11.57 -12.38 -8.94
C GLU A 121 -12.03 -11.99 -7.54
N GLN A 122 -13.06 -11.17 -7.47
CA GLN A 122 -13.65 -10.77 -6.20
C GLN A 122 -14.69 -11.81 -5.79
N LYS A 123 -14.61 -12.23 -4.54
CA LYS A 123 -15.56 -13.20 -3.98
C LYS A 123 -16.65 -12.48 -3.21
#